data_d72b75d0a8a0888b183174a756914ad8
#
_entry.id   d72b75d0a8a0888b183174a756914ad8
#
_cell.length_a   1.000
_cell.length_b   1.000
_cell.length_c   1.000
_cell.angle_alpha   90.00
_cell.angle_beta   90.00
_cell.angle_gamma   90.00
#
_symmetry.space_group_name_H-M   'P 1'
#
loop_
_entity.id
_entity.type
_entity.pdbx_description
1 polymer ?
#
loop_
_entity_poly.entity_id
_entity_poly.type
_entity_poly.pdbx_seq_one_letter_code
_entity_poly.pdbx_strand_id
1 'polypeptide(L)'
;KSSSRAASEAQPSLDLTQNKEKYHYPPLALLSDYTYQSVSSVSAVSLNENAKMLEAVLEDYGVKGNIISVKPGPVVTLYELEPAAGLKASRVISLSEDIARSMSALATRVSTIPGRSVIGIELPNSSREKVFLKELLSSKSYEDCRFQLPLALGKDIGGEPVIANL
;
A
#
# COMPACT_ATOMS: atom_id res chain seq x y z
N LYS A 1 -10.82 3.75 -10.13
CA LYS A 1 -11.64 4.51 -11.13
C LYS A 1 -11.04 5.91 -11.24
N SER A 2 -10.79 6.39 -12.48
CA SER A 2 -10.25 7.73 -12.73
C SER A 2 -11.30 8.81 -12.43
N SER A 3 -10.86 10.02 -12.05
CA SER A 3 -11.70 11.18 -11.78
C SER A 3 -12.26 11.79 -13.06
N SER A 4 -13.35 12.57 -12.95
CA SER A 4 -13.95 13.32 -14.07
C SER A 4 -12.97 14.38 -14.59
N ARG A 5 -12.19 15.00 -13.71
CA ARG A 5 -11.13 15.96 -14.06
C ARG A 5 -10.05 15.32 -14.94
N ALA A 6 -9.53 14.15 -14.55
CA ALA A 6 -8.54 13.44 -15.37
C ALA A 6 -9.07 13.04 -16.74
N ALA A 7 -10.37 12.69 -16.83
CA ALA A 7 -11.02 12.37 -18.09
C ALA A 7 -11.22 13.62 -18.97
N SER A 8 -11.57 14.78 -18.41
CA SER A 8 -11.72 16.04 -19.15
C SER A 8 -10.39 16.61 -19.63
N GLU A 9 -9.32 16.46 -18.86
CA GLU A 9 -7.97 16.91 -19.25
C GLU A 9 -7.33 16.01 -20.32
N ALA A 10 -7.76 14.76 -20.45
CA ALA A 10 -7.31 13.85 -21.52
C ALA A 10 -7.85 14.24 -22.92
N GLN A 11 -8.91 15.03 -22.98
CA GLN A 11 -9.46 15.61 -24.22
C GLN A 11 -9.19 17.12 -24.21
N PRO A 12 -8.18 17.64 -24.95
CA PRO A 12 -7.94 19.07 -25.02
C PRO A 12 -9.11 19.77 -25.72
N SER A 13 -9.90 20.52 -24.96
CA SER A 13 -10.86 21.45 -25.53
C SER A 13 -10.13 22.73 -25.89
N LEU A 14 -10.28 23.20 -27.12
CA LEU A 14 -9.83 24.51 -27.56
C LEU A 14 -10.78 25.57 -26.95
N ASP A 15 -10.43 26.03 -25.75
CA ASP A 15 -11.17 27.10 -25.09
C ASP A 15 -10.72 28.44 -25.66
N LEU A 16 -11.48 28.97 -26.63
CA LEU A 16 -11.24 30.24 -27.30
C LEU A 16 -11.70 31.46 -26.48
N THR A 17 -12.31 31.24 -25.32
CA THR A 17 -12.76 32.29 -24.41
C THR A 17 -11.77 32.48 -23.29
N GLN A 18 -10.75 33.33 -23.48
CA GLN A 18 -9.87 33.80 -22.42
C GLN A 18 -10.66 34.70 -21.47
N ASN A 19 -11.25 34.10 -20.44
CA ASN A 19 -11.81 34.87 -19.31
C ASN A 19 -10.64 35.22 -18.38
N LYS A 20 -10.16 36.47 -18.43
CA LYS A 20 -8.91 36.93 -17.77
C LYS A 20 -8.98 36.95 -16.23
N GLU A 21 -10.09 36.58 -15.61
CA GLU A 21 -10.27 36.68 -14.16
C GLU A 21 -10.32 35.31 -13.42
N LYS A 22 -10.25 34.20 -14.13
CA LYS A 22 -10.35 32.90 -13.50
C LYS A 22 -8.97 32.25 -13.36
N TYR A 23 -8.55 32.00 -12.12
CA TYR A 23 -7.32 31.26 -11.88
C TYR A 23 -7.40 29.86 -12.50
N HIS A 24 -6.43 29.52 -13.33
CA HIS A 24 -6.32 28.20 -13.93
C HIS A 24 -5.33 27.35 -13.13
N TYR A 25 -5.82 26.25 -12.61
CA TYR A 25 -4.97 25.27 -11.94
C TYR A 25 -4.02 24.62 -12.94
N PRO A 26 -2.78 24.30 -12.52
CA PRO A 26 -1.87 23.54 -13.38
C PRO A 26 -2.53 22.22 -13.83
N PRO A 27 -2.47 21.88 -15.12
CA PRO A 27 -3.07 20.64 -15.61
C PRO A 27 -2.32 19.42 -15.11
N LEU A 28 -3.02 18.32 -14.88
CA LEU A 28 -2.43 17.04 -14.47
C LEU A 28 -1.45 16.47 -15.51
N ALA A 29 -1.53 16.93 -16.76
CA ALA A 29 -0.61 16.58 -17.84
C ALA A 29 0.84 16.98 -17.57
N LEU A 30 1.09 17.94 -16.67
CA LEU A 30 2.45 18.32 -16.25
C LEU A 30 3.15 17.28 -15.38
N LEU A 31 2.37 16.37 -14.77
CA LEU A 31 2.89 15.28 -13.95
C LEU A 31 3.25 14.08 -14.83
N SER A 32 4.30 13.37 -14.45
CA SER A 32 4.71 12.14 -15.13
C SER A 32 3.57 11.14 -15.20
N ASP A 33 3.38 10.55 -16.39
CA ASP A 33 2.40 9.48 -16.56
C ASP A 33 2.83 8.27 -15.76
N TYR A 34 1.85 7.67 -15.08
CA TYR A 34 2.05 6.35 -14.51
C TYR A 34 1.92 5.34 -15.65
N THR A 35 3.03 4.82 -16.13
CA THR A 35 2.99 3.57 -16.85
C THR A 35 2.59 2.51 -15.85
N TYR A 36 1.40 1.95 -16.01
CA TYR A 36 1.06 0.67 -15.40
C TYR A 36 2.02 -0.36 -16.01
N GLN A 37 3.25 -0.34 -15.54
CA GLN A 37 4.01 -1.57 -15.61
C GLN A 37 3.18 -2.50 -14.72
N SER A 38 2.49 -3.44 -15.39
CA SER A 38 2.02 -4.63 -14.70
C SER A 38 3.28 -5.21 -14.05
N VAL A 39 3.59 -4.73 -12.85
CA VAL A 39 4.52 -5.41 -11.99
C VAL A 39 3.91 -6.79 -11.94
N SER A 40 4.64 -7.74 -12.50
CA SER A 40 4.26 -9.13 -12.49
C SER A 40 3.71 -9.37 -11.11
N SER A 41 2.39 -9.44 -11.03
CA SER A 41 1.67 -9.67 -9.79
C SER A 41 2.46 -10.76 -9.09
N VAL A 42 3.02 -10.45 -7.92
CA VAL A 42 3.78 -11.44 -7.14
C VAL A 42 2.91 -12.67 -7.21
N SER A 43 3.38 -13.73 -7.89
CA SER A 43 2.48 -14.78 -8.30
C SER A 43 1.84 -15.34 -7.02
N ALA A 44 0.55 -15.69 -7.07
CA ALA A 44 -0.12 -16.26 -5.89
C ALA A 44 0.67 -17.44 -5.32
N VAL A 45 1.46 -18.11 -6.16
CA VAL A 45 2.37 -19.19 -5.79
C VAL A 45 3.52 -18.68 -4.93
N SER A 46 4.21 -17.61 -5.35
CA SER A 46 5.33 -17.05 -4.55
C SER A 46 4.87 -16.39 -3.25
N LEU A 47 3.66 -15.81 -3.21
CA LEU A 47 3.06 -15.33 -1.96
C LEU A 47 2.82 -16.46 -0.97
N ASN A 48 2.34 -17.59 -1.47
CA ASN A 48 2.05 -18.76 -0.64
C ASN A 48 3.35 -19.46 -0.17
N GLU A 49 4.37 -19.49 -1.01
CA GLU A 49 5.71 -19.98 -0.63
C GLU A 49 6.34 -19.10 0.46
N ASN A 50 6.28 -17.79 0.31
CA ASN A 50 6.76 -16.85 1.34
C ASN A 50 5.98 -16.98 2.65
N ALA A 51 4.66 -17.21 2.60
CA ALA A 51 3.84 -17.44 3.79
C ALA A 51 4.30 -18.70 4.54
N LYS A 52 4.50 -19.81 3.83
CA LYS A 52 5.01 -21.07 4.42
C LYS A 52 6.42 -20.92 4.99
N MET A 53 7.29 -20.18 4.29
CA MET A 53 8.64 -19.89 4.80
C MET A 53 8.56 -19.06 6.09
N LEU A 54 7.69 -18.06 6.13
CA LEU A 54 7.48 -17.24 7.32
C LEU A 54 6.92 -18.06 8.49
N GLU A 55 5.99 -18.97 8.25
CA GLU A 55 5.48 -19.91 9.26
C GLU A 55 6.61 -20.78 9.84
N ALA A 56 7.44 -21.36 8.99
CA ALA A 56 8.58 -22.17 9.41
C ALA A 56 9.58 -21.36 10.26
N VAL A 57 9.90 -20.13 9.82
CA VAL A 57 10.79 -19.22 10.58
C VAL A 57 10.19 -18.89 11.95
N LEU A 58 8.89 -18.61 12.02
CA LEU A 58 8.22 -18.33 13.29
C LEU A 58 8.23 -19.56 14.22
N GLU A 59 8.05 -20.75 13.68
CA GLU A 59 8.12 -22.00 14.45
C GLU A 59 9.51 -22.26 15.01
N ASP A 60 10.58 -21.98 14.25
CA ASP A 60 11.98 -22.07 14.69
C ASP A 60 12.26 -21.15 15.91
N TYR A 61 11.62 -19.98 15.95
CA TYR A 61 11.69 -19.08 17.12
C TYR A 61 10.66 -19.40 18.23
N GLY A 62 9.97 -20.54 18.11
CA GLY A 62 8.98 -21.00 19.09
C GLY A 62 7.70 -20.16 19.11
N VAL A 63 7.39 -19.50 18.02
CA VAL A 63 6.12 -18.79 17.78
C VAL A 63 5.19 -19.73 17.02
N LYS A 64 4.19 -20.27 17.71
CA LYS A 64 3.16 -21.13 17.12
C LYS A 64 1.98 -20.32 16.64
N GLY A 65 1.51 -20.56 15.43
CA GLY A 65 0.37 -19.89 14.82
C GLY A 65 0.29 -20.21 13.32
N ASN A 66 -0.77 -19.75 12.67
CA ASN A 66 -0.97 -19.95 11.24
C ASN A 66 -1.15 -18.59 10.53
N ILE A 67 -0.68 -18.46 9.31
CA ILE A 67 -0.95 -17.30 8.48
C ILE A 67 -2.32 -17.49 7.84
N ILE A 68 -3.29 -16.70 8.27
CA ILE A 68 -4.69 -16.81 7.80
C ILE A 68 -4.99 -15.92 6.61
N SER A 69 -4.16 -14.91 6.35
CA SER A 69 -4.39 -13.95 5.26
C SER A 69 -3.07 -13.38 4.78
N VAL A 70 -2.95 -13.19 3.47
CA VAL A 70 -1.82 -12.52 2.81
C VAL A 70 -2.39 -11.41 1.95
N LYS A 71 -1.97 -10.16 2.23
CA LYS A 71 -2.41 -8.96 1.53
C LYS A 71 -1.22 -8.31 0.83
N PRO A 72 -1.05 -8.54 -0.48
CA PRO A 72 0.00 -7.90 -1.23
C PRO A 72 -0.32 -6.41 -1.43
N GLY A 73 0.64 -5.55 -1.12
CA GLY A 73 0.59 -4.12 -1.39
C GLY A 73 1.67 -3.69 -2.40
N PRO A 74 1.74 -2.40 -2.74
CA PRO A 74 2.68 -1.91 -3.75
C PRO A 74 4.15 -1.98 -3.30
N VAL A 75 4.42 -1.88 -2.01
CA VAL A 75 5.78 -1.83 -1.45
C VAL A 75 6.06 -2.98 -0.51
N VAL A 76 5.08 -3.34 0.30
CA VAL A 76 5.15 -4.40 1.31
C VAL A 76 3.98 -5.35 1.16
N THR A 77 4.16 -6.60 1.60
CA THR A 77 3.08 -7.58 1.74
C THR A 77 2.79 -7.77 3.22
N LEU A 78 1.52 -7.67 3.59
CA LEU A 78 1.04 -7.92 4.95
C LEU A 78 0.62 -9.37 5.11
N TYR A 79 1.24 -10.06 6.05
CA TYR A 79 0.89 -11.41 6.50
C TYR A 79 0.15 -11.31 7.84
N GLU A 80 -1.06 -11.82 7.93
CA GLU A 80 -1.85 -11.84 9.16
C GLU A 80 -1.65 -13.18 9.86
N LEU A 81 -0.90 -13.17 10.95
CA LEU A 81 -0.64 -14.34 11.79
C LEU A 81 -1.74 -14.45 12.87
N GLU A 82 -2.41 -15.58 12.93
CA GLU A 82 -3.23 -15.98 14.06
C GLU A 82 -2.36 -16.75 15.06
N PRO A 83 -2.00 -16.14 16.21
CA PRO A 83 -1.12 -16.79 17.19
C PRO A 83 -1.87 -17.89 17.92
N ALA A 84 -1.17 -18.95 18.31
CA ALA A 84 -1.73 -19.97 19.19
C ALA A 84 -2.12 -19.38 20.57
N ALA A 85 -3.09 -20.01 21.24
CA ALA A 85 -3.55 -19.57 22.54
C ALA A 85 -2.39 -19.46 23.56
N GLY A 86 -2.37 -18.36 24.31
CA GLY A 86 -1.34 -18.08 25.31
C GLY A 86 -0.05 -17.42 24.79
N LEU A 87 0.10 -17.22 23.49
CA LEU A 87 1.21 -16.48 22.91
C LEU A 87 1.00 -14.97 23.10
N LYS A 88 2.00 -14.28 23.69
CA LYS A 88 1.96 -12.82 23.82
C LYS A 88 2.44 -12.15 22.53
N ALA A 89 1.66 -11.18 22.03
CA ALA A 89 2.03 -10.41 20.84
C ALA A 89 3.39 -9.71 20.98
N SER A 90 3.73 -9.23 22.17
CA SER A 90 5.03 -8.59 22.44
C SER A 90 6.22 -9.50 22.13
N ARG A 91 6.08 -10.82 22.30
CA ARG A 91 7.12 -11.79 21.94
C ARG A 91 7.37 -11.80 20.43
N VAL A 92 6.32 -11.79 19.63
CA VAL A 92 6.44 -11.77 18.15
C VAL A 92 7.01 -10.43 17.68
N ILE A 93 6.56 -9.33 18.29
CA ILE A 93 7.06 -7.97 17.98
C ILE A 93 8.57 -7.87 18.26
N SER A 94 9.05 -8.43 19.36
CA SER A 94 10.48 -8.40 19.70
C SER A 94 11.36 -9.21 18.73
N LEU A 95 10.80 -10.14 17.98
CA LEU A 95 11.50 -10.95 16.98
C LEU A 95 11.57 -10.31 15.59
N SER A 96 11.12 -9.07 15.41
CA SER A 96 11.04 -8.41 14.11
C SER A 96 12.37 -8.41 13.33
N GLU A 97 13.50 -8.14 14.01
CA GLU A 97 14.83 -8.15 13.39
C GLU A 97 15.30 -9.56 13.03
N ASP A 98 15.00 -10.54 13.88
CA ASP A 98 15.34 -11.94 13.64
C ASP A 98 14.54 -12.52 12.47
N ILE A 99 13.25 -12.18 12.37
CA ILE A 99 12.38 -12.52 11.23
C ILE A 99 12.93 -11.88 9.97
N ALA A 100 13.29 -10.58 10.01
CA ALA A 100 13.86 -9.88 8.86
C ALA A 100 15.12 -10.59 8.34
N ARG A 101 16.04 -10.96 9.24
CA ARG A 101 17.26 -11.68 8.90
C ARG A 101 16.98 -13.04 8.28
N SER A 102 16.08 -13.83 8.88
CA SER A 102 15.76 -15.18 8.42
C SER A 102 15.03 -15.17 7.07
N MET A 103 14.21 -14.14 6.82
CA MET A 103 13.52 -13.94 5.54
C MET A 103 14.36 -13.19 4.50
N SER A 104 15.65 -12.91 4.80
CA SER A 104 16.53 -12.10 3.93
C SER A 104 15.92 -10.74 3.54
N ALA A 105 15.11 -10.15 4.42
CA ALA A 105 14.46 -8.88 4.23
C ALA A 105 15.29 -7.74 4.87
N LEU A 106 15.23 -6.53 4.30
CA LEU A 106 15.94 -5.37 4.84
C LEU A 106 15.42 -4.96 6.22
N ALA A 107 14.12 -5.08 6.45
CA ALA A 107 13.44 -4.81 7.71
C ALA A 107 12.08 -5.49 7.69
N THR A 108 11.56 -5.80 8.88
CA THR A 108 10.21 -6.34 9.07
C THR A 108 9.51 -5.51 10.12
N ARG A 109 8.28 -5.13 9.85
CA ARG A 109 7.43 -4.49 10.85
C ARG A 109 6.42 -5.50 11.37
N VAL A 110 6.38 -5.65 12.69
CA VAL A 110 5.42 -6.52 13.38
C VAL A 110 4.54 -5.67 14.29
N SER A 111 3.23 -5.76 14.14
CA SER A 111 2.28 -4.98 14.93
C SER A 111 0.98 -5.74 15.17
N THR A 112 0.26 -5.38 16.22
CA THR A 112 -1.10 -5.86 16.45
C THR A 112 -2.08 -5.11 15.57
N ILE A 113 -3.11 -5.82 15.04
CA ILE A 113 -4.17 -5.19 14.25
C ILE A 113 -5.33 -4.86 15.20
N PRO A 114 -5.70 -3.57 15.33
CA PRO A 114 -6.79 -3.16 16.22
C PRO A 114 -8.10 -3.88 15.88
N GLY A 115 -8.81 -4.35 16.91
CA GLY A 115 -10.11 -5.02 16.76
C GLY A 115 -10.04 -6.46 16.27
N ARG A 116 -8.85 -7.05 16.08
CA ARG A 116 -8.65 -8.44 15.64
C ARG A 116 -7.61 -9.14 16.51
N SER A 117 -7.79 -10.44 16.71
CA SER A 117 -6.84 -11.29 17.47
C SER A 117 -5.69 -11.79 16.60
N VAL A 118 -5.21 -10.98 15.67
CA VAL A 118 -4.14 -11.31 14.74
C VAL A 118 -2.97 -10.34 14.87
N ILE A 119 -1.79 -10.81 14.48
CA ILE A 119 -0.56 -10.03 14.44
C ILE A 119 -0.22 -9.81 12.97
N GLY A 120 -0.05 -8.56 12.57
CA GLY A 120 0.40 -8.20 11.23
C GLY A 120 1.92 -8.23 11.13
N ILE A 121 2.43 -8.93 10.15
CA ILE A 121 3.85 -9.01 9.79
C ILE A 121 4.00 -8.45 8.38
N GLU A 122 4.66 -7.31 8.26
CA GLU A 122 4.89 -6.64 6.99
C GLU A 122 6.30 -6.98 6.48
N LEU A 123 6.37 -7.60 5.31
CA LEU A 123 7.63 -7.90 4.64
C LEU A 123 7.74 -7.07 3.35
N PRO A 124 8.91 -6.46 3.06
CA PRO A 124 9.11 -5.71 1.83
C PRO A 124 9.05 -6.64 0.62
N ASN A 125 8.40 -6.17 -0.43
CA ASN A 125 8.36 -6.88 -1.70
C ASN A 125 9.76 -6.88 -2.36
N SER A 126 10.10 -7.94 -3.07
CA SER A 126 11.32 -8.02 -3.88
C SER A 126 11.31 -7.01 -5.03
N SER A 127 10.14 -6.79 -5.62
CA SER A 127 9.88 -5.74 -6.61
C SER A 127 8.88 -4.74 -6.03
N ARG A 128 9.29 -3.47 -5.92
CA ARG A 128 8.46 -2.40 -5.35
C ARG A 128 7.86 -1.56 -6.45
N GLU A 129 6.57 -1.23 -6.32
CA GLU A 129 5.88 -0.33 -7.23
C GLU A 129 6.16 1.12 -6.87
N LYS A 130 6.27 1.97 -7.91
CA LYS A 130 6.32 3.42 -7.72
C LYS A 130 4.90 3.96 -7.60
N VAL A 131 4.65 4.76 -6.58
CA VAL A 131 3.39 5.49 -6.41
C VAL A 131 3.55 6.87 -7.04
N PHE A 132 2.73 7.18 -8.04
CA PHE A 132 2.80 8.44 -8.78
C PHE A 132 1.77 9.43 -8.24
N LEU A 133 2.19 10.70 -8.07
CA LEU A 133 1.31 11.76 -7.61
C LEU A 133 0.13 11.97 -8.57
N LYS A 134 0.35 11.86 -9.88
CA LYS A 134 -0.70 11.96 -10.89
C LYS A 134 -1.82 10.94 -10.65
N GLU A 135 -1.48 9.71 -10.30
CA GLU A 135 -2.44 8.66 -9.99
C GLU A 135 -3.32 9.04 -8.79
N LEU A 136 -2.70 9.57 -7.73
CA LEU A 136 -3.42 9.98 -6.51
C LEU A 136 -4.37 11.15 -6.78
N LEU A 137 -3.89 12.20 -7.46
CA LEU A 137 -4.69 13.38 -7.79
C LEU A 137 -5.79 13.08 -8.82
N SER A 138 -5.59 12.06 -9.66
CA SER A 138 -6.58 11.59 -10.63
C SER A 138 -7.56 10.57 -10.04
N SER A 139 -7.39 10.19 -8.79
CA SER A 139 -8.25 9.22 -8.14
C SER A 139 -9.61 9.82 -7.81
N LYS A 140 -10.65 8.99 -7.88
CA LYS A 140 -11.99 9.40 -7.48
C LYS A 140 -12.06 9.76 -5.98
N SER A 141 -11.26 9.10 -5.16
CA SER A 141 -11.15 9.39 -3.72
C SER A 141 -10.67 10.82 -3.46
N TYR A 142 -9.77 11.36 -4.30
CA TYR A 142 -9.32 12.74 -4.20
C TYR A 142 -10.38 13.72 -4.69
N GLU A 143 -11.08 13.41 -5.77
CA GLU A 143 -12.14 14.25 -6.32
C GLU A 143 -13.35 14.40 -5.39
N ASP A 144 -13.78 13.28 -4.78
CA ASP A 144 -14.95 13.23 -3.91
C ASP A 144 -14.67 13.76 -2.48
N CYS A 145 -13.41 14.04 -2.13
CA CYS A 145 -13.07 14.55 -0.81
C CYS A 145 -13.59 15.98 -0.63
N ARG A 146 -14.27 16.22 0.51
CA ARG A 146 -14.84 17.53 0.88
C ARG A 146 -13.89 18.36 1.75
N PHE A 147 -12.60 18.05 1.71
CA PHE A 147 -11.60 18.79 2.50
C PHE A 147 -11.32 20.15 1.87
N GLN A 148 -11.09 21.15 2.71
CA GLN A 148 -10.72 22.50 2.22
C GLN A 148 -9.28 22.51 1.67
N LEU A 149 -8.40 21.73 2.24
CA LEU A 149 -7.01 21.61 1.82
C LEU A 149 -6.57 20.14 1.78
N PRO A 150 -7.01 19.39 0.74
CA PRO A 150 -6.69 17.98 0.64
C PRO A 150 -5.22 17.74 0.27
N LEU A 151 -4.57 16.88 1.03
CA LEU A 151 -3.21 16.41 0.77
C LEU A 151 -3.24 14.95 0.32
N ALA A 152 -2.73 14.68 -0.87
CA ALA A 152 -2.49 13.32 -1.35
C ALA A 152 -1.17 12.79 -0.76
N LEU A 153 -1.25 11.95 0.28
CA LEU A 153 -0.08 11.46 1.01
C LEU A 153 0.59 10.27 0.33
N GLY A 154 -0.18 9.40 -0.32
CA GLY A 154 0.33 8.17 -0.91
C GLY A 154 -0.74 7.10 -1.01
N LYS A 155 -0.29 5.85 -0.95
CA LYS A 155 -1.15 4.66 -0.85
C LYS A 155 -0.88 3.95 0.48
N ASP A 156 -1.92 3.34 1.02
CA ASP A 156 -1.77 2.46 2.17
C ASP A 156 -1.14 1.10 1.77
N ILE A 157 -0.96 0.20 2.74
CA ILE A 157 -0.42 -1.13 2.50
C ILE A 157 -1.32 -2.00 1.60
N GLY A 158 -2.61 -1.65 1.45
CA GLY A 158 -3.55 -2.29 0.55
C GLY A 158 -3.56 -1.70 -0.86
N GLY A 159 -2.81 -0.59 -1.08
CA GLY A 159 -2.77 0.12 -2.37
C GLY A 159 -3.86 1.17 -2.54
N GLU A 160 -4.67 1.46 -1.51
CA GLU A 160 -5.71 2.48 -1.56
C GLU A 160 -5.13 3.89 -1.31
N PRO A 161 -5.62 4.92 -2.04
CA PRO A 161 -5.15 6.28 -1.86
C PRO A 161 -5.43 6.84 -0.46
N VAL A 162 -4.41 7.40 0.19
CA VAL A 162 -4.53 8.09 1.48
C VAL A 162 -4.53 9.59 1.27
N ILE A 163 -5.64 10.23 1.64
CA ILE A 163 -5.86 11.67 1.52
C ILE A 163 -6.17 12.22 2.91
N ALA A 164 -5.43 13.25 3.30
CA ALA A 164 -5.60 13.92 4.58
C ALA A 164 -6.10 15.36 4.37
N ASN A 165 -6.73 15.94 5.38
CA ASN A 165 -7.02 17.35 5.47
C ASN A 165 -5.92 18.04 6.30
N LEU A 166 -5.40 19.15 5.79
CA LEU A 166 -4.43 19.98 6.53
C LEU A 166 -5.12 20.84 7.55
#